data_4758adf03cfd413deef2af8a7ec0c1b8
#
_entry.id   4758adf03cfd413deef2af8a7ec0c1b8
#
_cell.length_a   1.000
_cell.length_b   1.000
_cell.length_c   1.000
_cell.angle_alpha   90.00
_cell.angle_beta   90.00
_cell.angle_gamma   90.00
#
_symmetry.space_group_name_H-M   'P 1'
#
loop_
_entity.id
_entity.type
_entity.pdbx_description
1 polymer ?
#
loop_
_entity_poly.entity_id
_entity_poly.type
_entity_poly.pdbx_seq_one_letter_code
_entity_poly.pdbx_strand_id
1 'polypeptide(L)'
;MSGEQSPLAGMRVLEFGHIAAAPFCGMLLADLGADVVKIEPPSGDGLRAWPPLVEDASGERYSLNFASMNRGKRSVVANLKKPDDLARVRKLCAVSDVVLENYRPGVLARLGLGFDDVAKLQKRIVYCSVSGYGQSGGYAERGAFDVVIQGMSGMMSVTGEEGGPPVKCGVPVADVTAALYAALSILAARGVALRENRAIHLDCPMLDCLLGVSALQTSEYWGTGIAPKRLGSAHPRNAPYQAYDAGDAPFIIAAGNDGLWEQVCEAVGMRELLGDLRFSSVESRAKNQKALAAILQEVFRTHTAAHWIAEFQRRGVPCGPVNSFADILADPELVRSGLIRDLPVPVAGTTKTVAYPVRMNGNRAPIELPPPKLGEHTEEVFSEWATASA
;
A
#
# COMPACT_ATOMS: atom_id res chain seq x y z
N MET A 1 -18.21 -12.77 -16.15
CA MET A 1 -17.39 -12.29 -17.28
C MET A 1 -16.91 -13.49 -18.05
N SER A 2 -17.57 -13.84 -19.13
CA SER A 2 -17.14 -14.89 -20.03
C SER A 2 -16.38 -14.24 -21.19
N GLY A 3 -15.03 -14.42 -21.23
CA GLY A 3 -14.24 -14.19 -22.44
C GLY A 3 -13.13 -13.14 -22.42
N GLU A 4 -13.03 -12.24 -21.43
CA GLU A 4 -11.87 -11.35 -21.34
C GLU A 4 -10.79 -12.00 -20.46
N GLN A 5 -9.60 -12.21 -21.03
CA GLN A 5 -8.45 -12.66 -20.24
C GLN A 5 -8.04 -11.57 -19.24
N SER A 6 -7.64 -11.98 -18.03
CA SER A 6 -7.09 -11.07 -17.04
C SER A 6 -5.88 -10.32 -17.62
N PRO A 7 -5.65 -9.05 -17.25
CA PRO A 7 -4.62 -8.20 -17.86
C PRO A 7 -3.22 -8.81 -17.87
N LEU A 8 -2.88 -9.62 -16.86
CA LEU A 8 -1.57 -10.26 -16.73
C LEU A 8 -1.64 -11.78 -16.93
N ALA A 9 -2.70 -12.29 -17.59
CA ALA A 9 -2.81 -13.71 -17.90
C ALA A 9 -1.55 -14.22 -18.63
N GLY A 10 -0.99 -15.33 -18.16
CA GLY A 10 0.24 -15.93 -18.68
C GLY A 10 1.55 -15.30 -18.19
N MET A 11 1.50 -14.24 -17.39
CA MET A 11 2.69 -13.67 -16.75
C MET A 11 3.07 -14.53 -15.53
N ARG A 12 4.31 -15.02 -15.49
CA ARG A 12 4.87 -15.83 -14.41
C ARG A 12 5.76 -14.99 -13.50
N VAL A 13 5.38 -14.91 -12.23
CA VAL A 13 6.12 -14.16 -11.18
C VAL A 13 6.64 -15.13 -10.13
N LEU A 14 7.95 -15.17 -9.94
CA LEU A 14 8.59 -15.92 -8.87
C LEU A 14 8.94 -14.98 -7.72
N GLU A 15 8.26 -15.13 -6.59
CA GLU A 15 8.39 -14.24 -5.43
C GLU A 15 9.22 -14.89 -4.33
N PHE A 16 10.32 -14.24 -3.97
CA PHE A 16 11.13 -14.53 -2.76
C PHE A 16 10.86 -13.46 -1.71
N GLY A 17 9.58 -13.23 -1.39
CA GLY A 17 9.13 -12.15 -0.53
C GLY A 17 8.83 -12.59 0.89
N HIS A 18 9.09 -11.69 1.85
CA HIS A 18 8.76 -11.88 3.26
C HIS A 18 7.97 -10.68 3.81
N ILE A 19 7.05 -10.95 4.72
CA ILE A 19 6.28 -9.99 5.52
C ILE A 19 5.37 -9.11 4.64
N ALA A 20 5.84 -7.94 4.13
CA ALA A 20 4.93 -6.95 3.58
C ALA A 20 5.29 -6.45 2.18
N ALA A 21 6.41 -5.77 1.96
CA ALA A 21 6.65 -4.99 0.73
C ALA A 21 6.60 -5.84 -0.56
N ALA A 22 7.43 -6.87 -0.69
CA ALA A 22 7.37 -7.75 -1.86
C ALA A 22 6.07 -8.59 -1.89
N PRO A 23 5.58 -9.17 -0.76
CA PRO A 23 4.30 -9.85 -0.76
C PRO A 23 3.11 -8.99 -1.21
N PHE A 24 3.04 -7.71 -0.82
CA PHE A 24 1.99 -6.82 -1.28
C PHE A 24 2.11 -6.54 -2.79
N CYS A 25 3.33 -6.34 -3.31
CA CYS A 25 3.56 -6.22 -4.75
C CYS A 25 3.11 -7.48 -5.51
N GLY A 26 3.52 -8.67 -5.06
CA GLY A 26 3.12 -9.94 -5.66
C GLY A 26 1.61 -10.15 -5.64
N MET A 27 0.94 -9.77 -4.56
CA MET A 27 -0.53 -9.81 -4.48
C MET A 27 -1.20 -8.88 -5.49
N LEU A 28 -0.69 -7.67 -5.69
CA LEU A 28 -1.23 -6.76 -6.71
C LEU A 28 -1.10 -7.34 -8.12
N LEU A 29 0.02 -8.00 -8.43
CA LEU A 29 0.21 -8.68 -9.70
C LEU A 29 -0.73 -9.89 -9.85
N ALA A 30 -0.94 -10.65 -8.77
CA ALA A 30 -1.90 -11.77 -8.74
C ALA A 30 -3.34 -11.28 -8.93
N ASP A 31 -3.75 -10.20 -8.25
CA ASP A 31 -5.08 -9.59 -8.42
C ASP A 31 -5.32 -9.12 -9.88
N LEU A 32 -4.26 -8.85 -10.63
CA LEU A 32 -4.31 -8.52 -12.07
C LEU A 32 -4.21 -9.75 -12.99
N GLY A 33 -4.11 -10.96 -12.43
CA GLY A 33 -4.13 -12.24 -13.15
C GLY A 33 -2.77 -12.83 -13.49
N ALA A 34 -1.68 -12.35 -12.87
CA ALA A 34 -0.39 -13.02 -12.98
C ALA A 34 -0.38 -14.33 -12.17
N ASP A 35 0.33 -15.35 -12.67
CA ASP A 35 0.63 -16.57 -11.92
C ASP A 35 1.80 -16.30 -10.98
N VAL A 36 1.49 -16.03 -9.72
CA VAL A 36 2.48 -15.68 -8.68
C VAL A 36 2.80 -16.87 -7.81
N VAL A 37 4.03 -17.35 -7.91
CA VAL A 37 4.58 -18.44 -7.09
C VAL A 37 5.48 -17.87 -6.03
N LYS A 38 5.09 -18.06 -4.76
CA LYS A 38 5.87 -17.66 -3.59
C LYS A 38 6.77 -18.81 -3.14
N ILE A 39 8.09 -18.59 -3.17
CA ILE A 39 9.08 -19.52 -2.64
C ILE A 39 9.28 -19.25 -1.16
N GLU A 40 9.05 -20.26 -0.35
CA GLU A 40 9.17 -20.17 1.11
C GLU A 40 10.18 -21.17 1.64
N PRO A 41 10.95 -20.82 2.70
CA PRO A 41 11.76 -21.82 3.42
C PRO A 41 10.82 -22.85 4.10
N PRO A 42 11.34 -23.99 4.56
CA PRO A 42 10.54 -24.99 5.29
C PRO A 42 9.85 -24.46 6.55
N SER A 43 10.32 -23.35 7.12
CA SER A 43 9.70 -22.65 8.23
C SER A 43 8.55 -21.72 7.81
N GLY A 44 8.38 -21.47 6.51
CA GLY A 44 7.43 -20.51 5.97
C GLY A 44 7.88 -19.05 6.11
N ASP A 45 7.06 -18.15 5.57
CA ASP A 45 7.16 -16.71 5.80
C ASP A 45 6.82 -16.38 7.26
N GLY A 46 7.59 -15.51 7.90
CA GLY A 46 7.35 -15.06 9.27
C GLY A 46 5.93 -14.54 9.52
N LEU A 47 5.29 -13.98 8.50
CA LEU A 47 3.91 -13.48 8.57
C LEU A 47 2.88 -14.59 8.87
N ARG A 48 3.20 -15.88 8.60
CA ARG A 48 2.34 -17.01 8.93
C ARG A 48 2.12 -17.19 10.43
N ALA A 49 3.02 -16.66 11.26
CA ALA A 49 2.92 -16.71 12.72
C ALA A 49 2.27 -15.46 13.35
N TRP A 50 1.96 -14.42 12.55
CA TRP A 50 1.43 -13.17 13.09
C TRP A 50 -0.09 -13.26 13.36
N PRO A 51 -0.54 -12.83 14.56
CA PRO A 51 -1.97 -12.75 14.87
C PRO A 51 -2.63 -11.62 14.02
N PRO A 52 -3.95 -11.68 13.81
CA PRO A 52 -4.85 -12.69 14.36
C PRO A 52 -4.70 -14.05 13.68
N LEU A 53 -4.77 -15.11 14.49
CA LEU A 53 -4.73 -16.50 14.03
C LEU A 53 -6.12 -17.11 14.16
N VAL A 54 -6.56 -17.82 13.14
CA VAL A 54 -7.71 -18.71 13.18
C VAL A 54 -7.24 -20.14 13.33
N GLU A 55 -8.05 -20.97 13.97
CA GLU A 55 -7.71 -22.37 14.29
C GLU A 55 -8.89 -23.26 13.97
N ASP A 56 -8.63 -24.43 13.40
CA ASP A 56 -9.66 -25.44 13.17
C ASP A 56 -9.77 -26.45 14.32
N ALA A 57 -10.71 -27.39 14.21
CA ALA A 57 -10.94 -28.40 15.20
C ALA A 57 -9.75 -29.37 15.43
N SER A 58 -8.79 -29.42 14.48
CA SER A 58 -7.57 -30.22 14.61
C SER A 58 -6.43 -29.49 15.34
N GLY A 59 -6.59 -28.19 15.61
CA GLY A 59 -5.55 -27.32 16.15
C GLY A 59 -4.61 -26.72 15.09
N GLU A 60 -4.91 -26.88 13.79
CA GLU A 60 -4.15 -26.20 12.73
C GLU A 60 -4.45 -24.72 12.76
N ARG A 61 -3.40 -23.88 12.71
CA ARG A 61 -3.50 -22.41 12.85
C ARG A 61 -3.13 -21.73 11.55
N TYR A 62 -3.86 -20.63 11.23
CA TYR A 62 -3.63 -19.86 10.03
C TYR A 62 -3.70 -18.35 10.30
N SER A 63 -2.74 -17.59 9.79
CA SER A 63 -2.66 -16.13 9.97
C SER A 63 -3.56 -15.38 8.98
N LEU A 64 -4.46 -14.54 9.50
CA LEU A 64 -5.25 -13.64 8.66
C LEU A 64 -4.40 -12.51 8.08
N ASN A 65 -3.31 -12.13 8.75
CA ASN A 65 -2.34 -11.19 8.17
C ASN A 65 -1.61 -11.80 6.97
N PHE A 66 -1.25 -13.09 7.02
CA PHE A 66 -0.72 -13.78 5.85
C PHE A 66 -1.76 -13.85 4.72
N ALA A 67 -3.01 -14.16 5.04
CA ALA A 67 -4.10 -14.21 4.09
C ALA A 67 -4.26 -12.87 3.34
N SER A 68 -4.22 -11.75 4.07
CA SER A 68 -4.42 -10.41 3.51
C SER A 68 -3.35 -9.97 2.50
N MET A 69 -2.15 -10.55 2.58
CA MET A 69 -0.99 -10.20 1.73
C MET A 69 -0.66 -11.25 0.67
N ASN A 70 -1.29 -12.44 0.74
CA ASN A 70 -0.88 -13.58 -0.08
C ASN A 70 -2.02 -14.30 -0.81
N ARG A 71 -3.23 -13.71 -0.88
CA ARG A 71 -4.28 -14.22 -1.76
C ARG A 71 -3.84 -14.20 -3.22
N GLY A 72 -4.36 -15.09 -4.02
CA GLY A 72 -4.05 -15.18 -5.44
C GLY A 72 -2.69 -15.82 -5.76
N LYS A 73 -1.94 -16.29 -4.73
CA LYS A 73 -0.62 -16.89 -4.93
C LYS A 73 -0.63 -18.39 -4.74
N ARG A 74 0.37 -19.04 -5.33
CA ARG A 74 0.72 -20.45 -5.07
C ARG A 74 1.94 -20.50 -4.16
N SER A 75 1.98 -21.41 -3.18
CA SER A 75 3.12 -21.58 -2.24
C SER A 75 3.95 -22.80 -2.61
N VAL A 76 5.26 -22.60 -2.70
CA VAL A 76 6.27 -23.63 -2.93
C VAL A 76 7.28 -23.61 -1.79
N VAL A 77 7.50 -24.74 -1.14
CA VAL A 77 8.56 -24.89 -0.13
C VAL A 77 9.84 -25.32 -0.81
N ALA A 78 10.92 -24.57 -0.56
CA ALA A 78 12.27 -24.93 -0.99
C ALA A 78 13.31 -24.47 0.03
N ASN A 79 14.20 -25.36 0.41
CA ASN A 79 15.38 -25.02 1.21
C ASN A 79 16.53 -24.62 0.27
N LEU A 80 16.69 -23.32 0.02
CA LEU A 80 17.70 -22.81 -0.89
C LEU A 80 19.17 -23.14 -0.49
N LYS A 81 19.39 -23.71 0.70
CA LYS A 81 20.70 -24.22 1.13
C LYS A 81 20.94 -25.66 0.68
N LYS A 82 19.90 -26.37 0.20
CA LYS A 82 20.02 -27.71 -0.35
C LYS A 82 20.23 -27.64 -1.86
N PRO A 83 21.29 -28.29 -2.41
CA PRO A 83 21.60 -28.20 -3.85
C PRO A 83 20.42 -28.62 -4.76
N ASP A 84 19.69 -29.68 -4.38
CA ASP A 84 18.57 -30.19 -5.19
C ASP A 84 17.42 -29.19 -5.25
N ASP A 85 17.02 -28.62 -4.11
CA ASP A 85 15.96 -27.60 -4.05
C ASP A 85 16.37 -26.34 -4.83
N LEU A 86 17.64 -25.92 -4.66
CA LEU A 86 18.18 -24.77 -5.39
C LEU A 86 18.17 -25.03 -6.91
N ALA A 87 18.55 -26.23 -7.35
CA ALA A 87 18.51 -26.60 -8.77
C ALA A 87 17.09 -26.57 -9.33
N ARG A 88 16.08 -27.04 -8.57
CA ARG A 88 14.65 -26.95 -8.94
C ARG A 88 14.18 -25.49 -9.07
N VAL A 89 14.52 -24.65 -8.09
CA VAL A 89 14.17 -23.22 -8.10
C VAL A 89 14.83 -22.46 -9.26
N ARG A 90 16.07 -22.77 -9.60
CA ARG A 90 16.74 -22.19 -10.79
C ARG A 90 16.02 -22.52 -12.09
N LYS A 91 15.39 -23.70 -12.20
CA LYS A 91 14.55 -24.05 -13.36
C LYS A 91 13.29 -23.16 -13.39
N LEU A 92 12.69 -22.85 -12.23
CA LEU A 92 11.56 -21.90 -12.19
C LEU A 92 12.00 -20.50 -12.64
N CYS A 93 13.19 -20.03 -12.20
CA CYS A 93 13.73 -18.76 -12.68
C CYS A 93 13.86 -18.69 -14.21
N ALA A 94 14.27 -19.80 -14.84
CA ALA A 94 14.48 -19.86 -16.29
C ALA A 94 13.21 -19.68 -17.12
N VAL A 95 12.04 -19.92 -16.52
CA VAL A 95 10.71 -19.81 -17.19
C VAL A 95 9.83 -18.71 -16.64
N SER A 96 10.37 -17.90 -15.69
CA SER A 96 9.68 -16.75 -15.12
C SER A 96 9.82 -15.51 -16.00
N ASP A 97 8.80 -14.64 -16.00
CA ASP A 97 8.88 -13.28 -16.54
C ASP A 97 9.46 -12.31 -15.53
N VAL A 98 9.19 -12.56 -14.24
CA VAL A 98 9.58 -11.68 -13.11
C VAL A 98 10.15 -12.50 -11.98
N VAL A 99 11.26 -12.03 -11.41
CA VAL A 99 11.70 -12.38 -10.06
C VAL A 99 11.51 -11.17 -9.16
N LEU A 100 10.80 -11.35 -8.06
CA LEU A 100 10.52 -10.33 -7.06
C LEU A 100 11.06 -10.78 -5.71
N GLU A 101 11.87 -9.94 -5.05
CA GLU A 101 12.49 -10.29 -3.77
C GLU A 101 12.59 -9.08 -2.82
N ASN A 102 12.66 -9.35 -1.51
CA ASN A 102 12.98 -8.34 -0.50
C ASN A 102 13.92 -8.85 0.60
N TYR A 103 14.86 -9.69 0.23
CA TYR A 103 15.97 -10.06 1.10
C TYR A 103 16.95 -8.88 1.29
N ARG A 104 17.82 -8.99 2.27
CA ARG A 104 18.93 -8.05 2.39
C ARG A 104 19.84 -8.15 1.15
N PRO A 105 20.42 -7.03 0.69
CA PRO A 105 21.30 -7.03 -0.46
C PRO A 105 22.35 -8.14 -0.44
N GLY A 106 22.57 -8.80 -1.57
CA GLY A 106 23.54 -9.87 -1.75
C GLY A 106 23.13 -11.24 -1.19
N VAL A 107 22.01 -11.41 -0.48
CA VAL A 107 21.60 -12.72 0.06
C VAL A 107 21.31 -13.70 -1.08
N LEU A 108 20.45 -13.35 -2.03
CA LEU A 108 20.12 -14.22 -3.16
C LEU A 108 21.32 -14.40 -4.10
N ALA A 109 22.16 -13.39 -4.28
CA ALA A 109 23.39 -13.50 -5.07
C ALA A 109 24.36 -14.56 -4.51
N ARG A 110 24.53 -14.60 -3.18
CA ARG A 110 25.36 -15.66 -2.54
C ARG A 110 24.78 -17.08 -2.72
N LEU A 111 23.50 -17.20 -3.02
CA LEU A 111 22.84 -18.46 -3.33
C LEU A 111 22.84 -18.78 -4.84
N GLY A 112 23.42 -17.93 -5.68
CA GLY A 112 23.40 -18.08 -7.14
C GLY A 112 22.02 -17.82 -7.76
N LEU A 113 21.22 -16.95 -7.10
CA LEU A 113 19.90 -16.50 -7.52
C LEU A 113 19.83 -14.96 -7.63
N GLY A 114 20.98 -14.27 -7.68
CA GLY A 114 21.02 -12.83 -7.92
C GLY A 114 20.69 -12.47 -9.37
N PHE A 115 20.55 -11.17 -9.63
CA PHE A 115 20.20 -10.68 -10.97
C PHE A 115 21.11 -11.26 -12.06
N ASP A 116 22.43 -11.20 -11.89
CA ASP A 116 23.39 -11.69 -12.90
C ASP A 116 23.30 -13.19 -13.14
N ASP A 117 22.92 -13.97 -12.14
CA ASP A 117 22.73 -15.42 -12.26
C ASP A 117 21.43 -15.73 -13.00
N VAL A 118 20.34 -15.07 -12.64
CA VAL A 118 19.02 -15.30 -13.25
C VAL A 118 18.97 -14.75 -14.67
N ALA A 119 19.63 -13.64 -14.97
CA ALA A 119 19.72 -13.08 -16.33
C ALA A 119 20.43 -14.02 -17.33
N LYS A 120 21.33 -14.90 -16.84
CA LYS A 120 21.93 -15.96 -17.67
C LYS A 120 20.95 -17.07 -18.01
N LEU A 121 19.96 -17.31 -17.13
CA LEU A 121 18.93 -18.35 -17.32
C LEU A 121 17.78 -17.83 -18.16
N GLN A 122 17.37 -16.58 -17.95
CA GLN A 122 16.24 -15.94 -18.63
C GLN A 122 16.61 -14.55 -19.13
N LYS A 123 16.84 -14.42 -20.42
CA LYS A 123 17.31 -13.17 -21.05
C LYS A 123 16.33 -12.01 -21.01
N ARG A 124 15.05 -12.27 -20.75
CA ARG A 124 13.99 -11.24 -20.71
C ARG A 124 13.41 -11.07 -19.31
N ILE A 125 14.13 -11.53 -18.29
CA ILE A 125 13.70 -11.43 -16.91
C ILE A 125 13.61 -9.96 -16.47
N VAL A 126 12.57 -9.62 -15.74
CA VAL A 126 12.52 -8.44 -14.88
C VAL A 126 12.83 -8.89 -13.46
N TYR A 127 13.97 -8.50 -12.92
CA TYR A 127 14.38 -8.82 -11.56
C TYR A 127 14.17 -7.60 -10.68
N CYS A 128 13.25 -7.66 -9.73
CA CYS A 128 12.90 -6.56 -8.85
C CYS A 128 13.33 -6.85 -7.41
N SER A 129 14.26 -6.04 -6.92
CA SER A 129 14.75 -6.07 -5.53
C SER A 129 14.14 -4.93 -4.74
N VAL A 130 13.30 -5.23 -3.75
CA VAL A 130 12.77 -4.25 -2.80
C VAL A 130 13.60 -4.31 -1.53
N SER A 131 14.21 -3.20 -1.13
CA SER A 131 15.06 -3.16 0.06
C SER A 131 14.89 -1.85 0.82
N GLY A 132 15.42 -1.73 2.02
CA GLY A 132 15.31 -0.48 2.79
C GLY A 132 15.97 0.70 2.11
N TYR A 133 17.17 0.49 1.51
CA TYR A 133 18.05 1.58 1.07
C TYR A 133 18.70 1.35 -0.28
N GLY A 134 18.26 0.35 -1.04
CA GLY A 134 18.84 -0.03 -2.33
C GLY A 134 19.92 -1.11 -2.21
N GLN A 135 20.34 -1.61 -3.38
CA GLN A 135 21.32 -2.70 -3.50
C GLN A 135 22.76 -2.22 -3.35
N SER A 136 23.00 -0.92 -3.35
CA SER A 136 24.33 -0.30 -3.27
C SER A 136 24.31 1.00 -2.47
N GLY A 137 25.48 1.58 -2.20
CA GLY A 137 25.60 2.84 -1.47
C GLY A 137 25.82 2.66 0.04
N GLY A 138 26.03 3.77 0.75
CA GLY A 138 26.45 3.78 2.16
C GLY A 138 25.44 3.24 3.17
N TYR A 139 24.20 3.00 2.76
CA TYR A 139 23.14 2.47 3.61
C TYR A 139 22.72 1.03 3.26
N ALA A 140 23.21 0.46 2.17
CA ALA A 140 22.73 -0.82 1.63
C ALA A 140 22.75 -1.97 2.65
N GLU A 141 23.76 -2.03 3.53
CA GLU A 141 23.87 -3.08 4.54
C GLU A 141 23.05 -2.86 5.82
N ARG A 142 22.41 -1.68 5.95
CA ARG A 142 21.60 -1.38 7.14
C ARG A 142 20.32 -2.20 7.14
N GLY A 143 19.92 -2.67 8.32
CA GLY A 143 18.61 -3.25 8.54
C GLY A 143 17.52 -2.18 8.43
N ALA A 144 16.41 -2.52 7.79
CA ALA A 144 15.27 -1.64 7.64
C ALA A 144 13.97 -2.36 8.00
N PHE A 145 13.06 -1.60 8.58
CA PHE A 145 11.63 -1.89 8.70
C PHE A 145 10.86 -0.61 8.40
N ASP A 146 9.60 -0.75 8.06
CA ASP A 146 8.70 0.38 7.74
C ASP A 146 8.88 1.58 8.66
N VAL A 147 8.83 1.38 9.98
CA VAL A 147 8.96 2.48 10.96
C VAL A 147 10.31 3.21 10.89
N VAL A 148 11.39 2.49 10.59
CA VAL A 148 12.73 3.09 10.46
C VAL A 148 12.78 3.97 9.21
N ILE A 149 12.21 3.49 8.12
CA ILE A 149 12.12 4.24 6.86
C ILE A 149 11.22 5.46 7.00
N GLN A 150 10.07 5.35 7.67
CA GLN A 150 9.22 6.51 7.98
C GLN A 150 9.97 7.59 8.77
N GLY A 151 10.78 7.18 9.75
CA GLY A 151 11.62 8.10 10.53
C GLY A 151 12.68 8.79 9.67
N MET A 152 13.40 8.02 8.85
CA MET A 152 14.52 8.54 8.05
C MET A 152 14.08 9.37 6.84
N SER A 153 12.90 9.09 6.26
CA SER A 153 12.39 9.82 5.08
C SER A 153 11.86 11.22 5.39
N GLY A 154 11.73 11.60 6.67
CA GLY A 154 11.07 12.85 7.06
C GLY A 154 9.55 12.72 7.21
N MET A 155 8.91 11.60 6.87
CA MET A 155 7.46 11.40 6.99
C MET A 155 6.97 11.66 8.43
N MET A 156 7.69 11.15 9.42
CA MET A 156 7.33 11.37 10.82
C MET A 156 7.50 12.83 11.27
N SER A 157 8.33 13.62 10.58
CA SER A 157 8.52 15.04 10.94
C SER A 157 7.30 15.90 10.61
N VAL A 158 6.42 15.44 9.71
CA VAL A 158 5.20 16.12 9.28
C VAL A 158 3.91 15.43 9.75
N THR A 159 4.02 14.30 10.45
CA THR A 159 2.89 13.50 10.93
C THR A 159 2.74 13.64 12.45
N GLY A 160 1.53 14.00 12.91
CA GLY A 160 1.18 14.18 14.32
C GLY A 160 0.72 15.59 14.66
N GLU A 161 0.32 15.79 15.91
CA GLU A 161 -0.15 17.07 16.43
C GLU A 161 0.96 18.13 16.48
N GLU A 162 0.57 19.39 16.30
CA GLU A 162 1.51 20.53 16.43
C GLU A 162 2.11 20.58 17.82
N GLY A 163 3.43 20.66 17.90
CA GLY A 163 4.16 20.63 19.17
C GLY A 163 4.24 19.24 19.83
N GLY A 164 3.53 18.25 19.31
CA GLY A 164 3.59 16.86 19.77
C GLY A 164 4.85 16.10 19.30
N PRO A 165 5.06 14.86 19.77
CA PRO A 165 6.15 14.01 19.28
C PRO A 165 5.94 13.59 17.82
N PRO A 166 7.01 13.25 17.08
CA PRO A 166 6.89 12.59 15.80
C PRO A 166 6.16 11.24 15.93
N VAL A 167 5.18 10.97 15.07
CA VAL A 167 4.44 9.71 15.06
C VAL A 167 4.52 9.05 13.69
N LYS A 168 4.51 7.72 13.66
CA LYS A 168 4.41 6.98 12.40
C LYS A 168 2.96 6.95 11.91
N CYS A 169 2.77 6.81 10.61
CA CYS A 169 1.48 6.40 10.05
C CYS A 169 1.09 5.01 10.59
N GLY A 170 -0.17 4.80 10.92
CA GLY A 170 -0.68 3.51 11.42
C GLY A 170 -0.58 2.39 10.38
N VAL A 171 -0.70 2.72 9.10
CA VAL A 171 -0.47 1.82 7.96
C VAL A 171 1.04 1.74 7.68
N PRO A 172 1.61 0.58 7.28
CA PRO A 172 3.03 0.44 6.91
C PRO A 172 3.31 1.11 5.54
N VAL A 173 3.27 2.45 5.54
CA VAL A 173 3.25 3.27 4.33
C VAL A 173 4.54 3.15 3.51
N ALA A 174 5.68 2.88 4.14
CA ALA A 174 6.94 2.68 3.43
C ALA A 174 6.94 1.36 2.65
N ASP A 175 6.48 0.26 3.27
CA ASP A 175 6.32 -1.03 2.59
C ASP A 175 5.33 -0.93 1.42
N VAL A 176 4.15 -0.37 1.67
CA VAL A 176 3.08 -0.25 0.66
C VAL A 176 3.50 0.64 -0.51
N THR A 177 4.15 1.77 -0.23
CA THR A 177 4.63 2.69 -1.28
C THR A 177 5.68 2.01 -2.16
N ALA A 178 6.66 1.32 -1.56
CA ALA A 178 7.66 0.57 -2.31
C ALA A 178 7.03 -0.55 -3.16
N ALA A 179 6.04 -1.26 -2.62
CA ALA A 179 5.31 -2.29 -3.36
C ALA A 179 4.56 -1.74 -4.58
N LEU A 180 3.93 -0.56 -4.46
CA LEU A 180 3.25 0.12 -5.57
C LEU A 180 4.24 0.57 -6.65
N TYR A 181 5.37 1.18 -6.26
CA TYR A 181 6.44 1.53 -7.21
C TYR A 181 7.04 0.29 -7.88
N ALA A 182 7.27 -0.79 -7.12
CA ALA A 182 7.76 -2.06 -7.65
C ALA A 182 6.78 -2.63 -8.70
N ALA A 183 5.49 -2.71 -8.38
CA ALA A 183 4.47 -3.22 -9.31
C ALA A 183 4.40 -2.38 -10.60
N LEU A 184 4.34 -1.05 -10.49
CA LEU A 184 4.35 -0.13 -11.62
C LEU A 184 5.60 -0.31 -12.49
N SER A 185 6.78 -0.38 -11.84
CA SER A 185 8.07 -0.50 -12.54
C SER A 185 8.23 -1.86 -13.20
N ILE A 186 7.76 -2.95 -12.59
CA ILE A 186 7.73 -4.29 -13.17
C ILE A 186 6.93 -4.29 -14.47
N LEU A 187 5.72 -3.71 -14.46
CA LEU A 187 4.85 -3.66 -15.64
C LEU A 187 5.50 -2.85 -16.77
N ALA A 188 6.11 -1.71 -16.46
CA ALA A 188 6.82 -0.89 -17.42
C ALA A 188 8.07 -1.60 -17.98
N ALA A 189 8.89 -2.18 -17.10
CA ALA A 189 10.12 -2.88 -17.47
C ALA A 189 9.85 -4.14 -18.30
N ARG A 190 8.75 -4.86 -18.06
CA ARG A 190 8.38 -6.05 -18.84
C ARG A 190 8.23 -5.73 -20.32
N GLY A 191 7.56 -4.63 -20.66
CA GLY A 191 7.44 -4.19 -22.04
C GLY A 191 8.79 -3.91 -22.71
N VAL A 192 9.73 -3.32 -21.96
CA VAL A 192 11.11 -3.07 -22.44
C VAL A 192 11.88 -4.38 -22.57
N ALA A 193 11.83 -5.27 -21.57
CA ALA A 193 12.54 -6.55 -21.57
C ALA A 193 12.13 -7.42 -22.78
N LEU A 194 10.84 -7.45 -23.10
CA LEU A 194 10.30 -8.19 -24.27
C LEU A 194 10.75 -7.55 -25.59
N ARG A 195 10.67 -6.23 -25.72
CA ARG A 195 11.00 -5.52 -26.96
C ARG A 195 12.49 -5.55 -27.28
N GLU A 196 13.33 -5.42 -26.24
CA GLU A 196 14.78 -5.33 -26.40
C GLU A 196 15.50 -6.68 -26.17
N ASN A 197 14.75 -7.72 -25.83
CA ASN A 197 15.28 -9.06 -25.52
C ASN A 197 16.44 -9.03 -24.52
N ARG A 198 16.29 -8.24 -23.45
CA ARG A 198 17.33 -8.12 -22.39
C ARG A 198 16.72 -8.14 -20.99
N ALA A 199 17.49 -8.67 -20.05
CA ALA A 199 17.16 -8.65 -18.63
C ALA A 199 17.20 -7.22 -18.07
N ILE A 200 16.32 -6.94 -17.11
CA ILE A 200 16.24 -5.64 -16.42
C ILE A 200 16.28 -5.87 -14.92
N HIS A 201 17.20 -5.19 -14.23
CA HIS A 201 17.20 -5.11 -12.78
C HIS A 201 16.49 -3.82 -12.32
N LEU A 202 15.53 -3.98 -11.43
CA LEU A 202 14.85 -2.90 -10.74
C LEU A 202 15.32 -2.90 -9.28
N ASP A 203 16.03 -1.87 -8.89
CA ASP A 203 16.37 -1.59 -7.50
C ASP A 203 15.32 -0.63 -6.94
N CYS A 204 14.56 -1.06 -5.94
CA CYS A 204 13.42 -0.35 -5.39
C CYS A 204 13.62 -0.07 -3.89
N PRO A 205 14.38 1.00 -3.53
CA PRO A 205 14.62 1.35 -2.14
C PRO A 205 13.37 1.94 -1.49
N MET A 206 12.95 1.41 -0.35
CA MET A 206 11.80 1.93 0.40
C MET A 206 11.97 3.40 0.77
N LEU A 207 13.20 3.82 1.12
CA LEU A 207 13.49 5.22 1.45
C LEU A 207 13.23 6.16 0.27
N ASP A 208 13.71 5.80 -0.91
CA ASP A 208 13.57 6.62 -2.13
C ASP A 208 12.09 6.67 -2.56
N CYS A 209 11.40 5.53 -2.48
CA CYS A 209 9.98 5.44 -2.79
C CYS A 209 9.14 6.35 -1.87
N LEU A 210 9.44 6.37 -0.57
CA LEU A 210 8.71 7.19 0.39
C LEU A 210 9.04 8.69 0.23
N LEU A 211 10.27 9.05 -0.13
CA LEU A 211 10.63 10.41 -0.54
C LEU A 211 9.93 10.81 -1.85
N GLY A 212 9.80 9.89 -2.80
CA GLY A 212 9.13 10.13 -4.08
C GLY A 212 7.66 10.57 -3.92
N VAL A 213 6.92 10.03 -2.94
CA VAL A 213 5.55 10.45 -2.67
C VAL A 213 5.45 11.71 -1.80
N SER A 214 6.57 12.19 -1.27
CA SER A 214 6.65 13.41 -0.44
C SER A 214 6.93 14.68 -1.28
N ALA A 215 6.53 14.68 -2.55
CA ALA A 215 6.88 15.73 -3.51
C ALA A 215 6.45 17.14 -3.08
N LEU A 216 5.29 17.29 -2.41
CA LEU A 216 4.82 18.59 -1.93
C LEU A 216 5.67 19.13 -0.76
N GLN A 217 6.08 18.25 0.15
CA GLN A 217 6.91 18.61 1.30
C GLN A 217 8.33 18.95 0.88
N THR A 218 8.90 18.19 -0.05
CA THR A 218 10.24 18.45 -0.58
C THR A 218 10.28 19.74 -1.40
N SER A 219 9.28 20.01 -2.25
CA SER A 219 9.20 21.26 -3.02
C SER A 219 9.01 22.48 -2.11
N GLU A 220 8.24 22.38 -1.03
CA GLU A 220 8.07 23.45 -0.05
C GLU A 220 9.38 23.78 0.65
N TYR A 221 10.11 22.75 1.10
CA TYR A 221 11.44 22.96 1.71
C TYR A 221 12.44 23.60 0.75
N TRP A 222 12.54 23.10 -0.47
CA TRP A 222 13.47 23.67 -1.47
C TRP A 222 13.10 25.09 -1.89
N GLY A 223 11.80 25.42 -1.96
CA GLY A 223 11.33 26.74 -2.34
C GLY A 223 11.46 27.78 -1.23
N THR A 224 11.36 27.38 0.02
CA THR A 224 11.31 28.32 1.16
C THR A 224 12.52 28.23 2.10
N GLY A 225 13.27 27.13 2.10
CA GLY A 225 14.29 26.81 3.08
C GLY A 225 13.72 26.46 4.47
N ILE A 226 12.38 26.40 4.62
CA ILE A 226 11.70 26.14 5.89
C ILE A 226 11.18 24.70 5.89
N ALA A 227 11.63 23.91 6.87
CA ALA A 227 11.15 22.53 7.00
C ALA A 227 9.65 22.51 7.35
N PRO A 228 8.83 21.70 6.60
CA PRO A 228 7.43 21.49 6.93
C PRO A 228 7.24 20.98 8.36
N LYS A 229 6.12 21.35 8.99
CA LYS A 229 5.83 21.03 10.40
C LYS A 229 4.62 20.11 10.51
N ARG A 230 4.49 19.49 11.68
CA ARG A 230 3.26 18.80 12.08
C ARG A 230 2.14 19.81 12.32
N LEU A 231 0.96 19.52 11.78
CA LEU A 231 -0.23 20.38 11.86
C LEU A 231 -1.48 19.58 12.31
N GLY A 232 -1.30 18.40 12.88
CA GLY A 232 -2.41 17.51 13.16
C GLY A 232 -3.14 17.12 11.86
N SER A 233 -4.43 17.38 11.81
CA SER A 233 -5.25 17.17 10.61
C SER A 233 -5.34 18.40 9.69
N ALA A 234 -4.71 19.53 10.07
CA ALA A 234 -4.85 20.79 9.34
C ALA A 234 -3.99 20.84 8.07
N HIS A 235 -4.55 21.44 7.01
CA HIS A 235 -3.81 21.62 5.76
C HIS A 235 -2.90 22.87 5.83
N PRO A 236 -1.66 22.81 5.36
CA PRO A 236 -0.70 23.91 5.53
C PRO A 236 -1.04 25.19 4.75
N ARG A 237 -1.86 25.12 3.71
CA ARG A 237 -2.13 26.25 2.80
C ARG A 237 -3.61 26.60 2.63
N ASN A 238 -4.52 25.81 3.22
CA ASN A 238 -5.96 26.01 3.08
C ASN A 238 -6.65 25.96 4.44
N ALA A 239 -7.61 26.85 4.67
CA ALA A 239 -8.47 26.86 5.86
C ALA A 239 -9.85 27.41 5.53
N PRO A 240 -10.94 26.84 6.14
CA PRO A 240 -10.91 25.65 6.99
C PRO A 240 -10.71 24.37 6.19
N TYR A 241 -9.74 23.56 6.56
CA TYR A 241 -9.41 22.29 5.93
C TYR A 241 -8.75 21.37 6.99
N GLN A 242 -9.58 20.75 7.84
CA GLN A 242 -9.13 19.91 8.95
C GLN A 242 -10.27 19.14 9.59
N ALA A 243 -9.96 18.29 10.57
CA ALA A 243 -10.96 17.72 11.47
C ALA A 243 -11.39 18.73 12.54
N TYR A 244 -12.65 18.66 12.93
CA TYR A 244 -13.27 19.40 14.02
C TYR A 244 -14.10 18.47 14.89
N ASP A 245 -14.26 18.79 16.17
CA ASP A 245 -15.14 18.07 17.07
C ASP A 245 -16.58 18.64 16.95
N ALA A 246 -17.52 17.79 16.59
CA ALA A 246 -18.94 18.08 16.76
C ALA A 246 -19.36 17.76 18.21
N GLY A 247 -20.65 17.89 18.50
CA GLY A 247 -21.19 17.60 19.84
C GLY A 247 -21.06 16.14 20.28
N ASP A 248 -20.85 15.22 19.34
CA ASP A 248 -20.80 13.77 19.55
C ASP A 248 -19.55 13.07 19.01
N ALA A 249 -19.03 13.53 17.88
CA ALA A 249 -17.92 12.87 17.20
C ALA A 249 -17.11 13.85 16.32
N PRO A 250 -15.86 13.54 15.98
CA PRO A 250 -15.09 14.34 15.02
C PRO A 250 -15.58 14.15 13.59
N PHE A 251 -15.49 15.21 12.80
CA PHE A 251 -15.75 15.21 11.36
C PHE A 251 -14.77 16.12 10.63
N ILE A 252 -14.65 15.98 9.31
CA ILE A 252 -13.72 16.74 8.47
C ILE A 252 -14.49 17.64 7.54
N ILE A 253 -14.02 18.89 7.35
CA ILE A 253 -14.39 19.76 6.22
C ILE A 253 -13.15 20.20 5.46
N ALA A 254 -13.32 20.47 4.14
CA ALA A 254 -12.26 20.89 3.26
C ALA A 254 -12.74 22.03 2.33
N ALA A 255 -12.64 23.28 2.80
CA ALA A 255 -12.99 24.47 2.02
C ALA A 255 -11.72 25.11 1.45
N GLY A 256 -11.23 24.58 0.32
CA GLY A 256 -9.97 24.96 -0.31
C GLY A 256 -10.01 26.22 -1.19
N ASN A 257 -11.15 26.91 -1.33
CA ASN A 257 -11.30 28.12 -2.12
C ASN A 257 -12.34 29.08 -1.50
N ASP A 258 -12.44 30.29 -2.04
CA ASP A 258 -13.32 31.33 -1.49
C ASP A 258 -14.81 30.99 -1.63
N GLY A 259 -15.21 30.34 -2.72
CA GLY A 259 -16.62 29.93 -2.91
C GLY A 259 -17.06 28.87 -1.88
N LEU A 260 -16.20 27.91 -1.56
CA LEU A 260 -16.46 26.93 -0.49
C LEU A 260 -16.43 27.59 0.90
N TRP A 261 -15.56 28.57 1.10
CA TRP A 261 -15.52 29.34 2.34
C TRP A 261 -16.83 30.10 2.57
N GLU A 262 -17.38 30.73 1.53
CA GLU A 262 -18.70 31.39 1.61
C GLU A 262 -19.77 30.39 2.04
N GLN A 263 -19.80 29.18 1.46
CA GLN A 263 -20.75 28.13 1.85
C GLN A 263 -20.57 27.66 3.29
N VAL A 264 -19.35 27.64 3.80
CA VAL A 264 -19.09 27.35 5.22
C VAL A 264 -19.69 28.46 6.10
N CYS A 265 -19.44 29.73 5.81
CA CYS A 265 -19.99 30.85 6.56
C CYS A 265 -21.52 30.83 6.58
N GLU A 266 -22.17 30.52 5.45
CA GLU A 266 -23.59 30.32 5.34
C GLU A 266 -24.13 29.19 6.23
N ALA A 267 -23.42 28.02 6.17
CA ALA A 267 -23.82 26.84 6.93
C ALA A 267 -23.77 27.07 8.44
N VAL A 268 -22.73 27.79 8.91
CA VAL A 268 -22.55 28.09 10.34
C VAL A 268 -23.30 29.36 10.80
N GLY A 269 -23.96 30.08 9.88
CA GLY A 269 -24.70 31.31 10.20
C GLY A 269 -23.80 32.48 10.54
N MET A 270 -22.56 32.54 10.09
CA MET A 270 -21.56 33.56 10.42
C MET A 270 -21.05 34.30 9.18
N ARG A 271 -21.98 34.91 8.42
CA ARG A 271 -21.63 35.66 7.19
C ARG A 271 -20.69 36.85 7.43
N GLU A 272 -20.67 37.39 8.65
CA GLU A 272 -19.75 38.46 9.05
C GLU A 272 -18.26 38.09 8.91
N LEU A 273 -17.92 36.78 8.97
CA LEU A 273 -16.58 36.32 8.78
C LEU A 273 -16.06 36.57 7.34
N LEU A 274 -16.95 36.74 6.36
CA LEU A 274 -16.58 37.08 4.97
C LEU A 274 -15.98 38.49 4.89
N GLY A 275 -16.39 39.40 5.78
CA GLY A 275 -15.86 40.77 5.88
C GLY A 275 -14.65 40.92 6.77
N ASP A 276 -14.24 39.87 7.49
CA ASP A 276 -13.08 39.91 8.36
C ASP A 276 -11.78 39.75 7.52
N LEU A 277 -10.91 40.77 7.58
CA LEU A 277 -9.66 40.80 6.83
C LEU A 277 -8.74 39.61 7.12
N ARG A 278 -8.86 39.01 8.30
CA ARG A 278 -8.10 37.79 8.65
C ARG A 278 -8.52 36.59 7.81
N PHE A 279 -9.73 36.58 7.26
CA PHE A 279 -10.34 35.43 6.58
C PHE A 279 -10.78 35.73 5.14
N SER A 280 -10.46 36.89 4.61
CA SER A 280 -10.95 37.42 3.33
C SER A 280 -10.34 36.73 2.08
N SER A 281 -9.23 35.99 2.22
CA SER A 281 -8.61 35.24 1.12
C SER A 281 -8.09 33.90 1.63
N VAL A 282 -7.83 32.94 0.70
CA VAL A 282 -7.23 31.65 1.02
C VAL A 282 -5.94 31.82 1.82
N GLU A 283 -5.05 32.73 1.40
CA GLU A 283 -3.79 32.97 2.07
C GLU A 283 -3.96 33.55 3.49
N SER A 284 -4.86 34.54 3.65
CA SER A 284 -5.12 35.14 4.96
C SER A 284 -5.77 34.13 5.92
N ARG A 285 -6.68 33.27 5.43
CA ARG A 285 -7.24 32.18 6.24
C ARG A 285 -6.16 31.18 6.68
N ALA A 286 -5.27 30.79 5.79
CA ALA A 286 -4.17 29.87 6.12
C ALA A 286 -3.23 30.48 7.19
N LYS A 287 -2.90 31.75 7.09
CA LYS A 287 -2.12 32.49 8.11
C LYS A 287 -2.81 32.56 9.47
N ASN A 288 -4.12 32.71 9.45
CA ASN A 288 -4.95 32.86 10.67
C ASN A 288 -5.71 31.57 11.03
N GLN A 289 -5.25 30.42 10.54
CA GLN A 289 -5.91 29.12 10.63
C GLN A 289 -6.31 28.77 12.07
N LYS A 290 -5.46 29.00 13.06
CA LYS A 290 -5.75 28.70 14.47
C LYS A 290 -6.91 29.54 15.01
N ALA A 291 -6.92 30.83 14.68
CA ALA A 291 -7.99 31.73 15.09
C ALA A 291 -9.33 31.34 14.45
N LEU A 292 -9.29 30.99 13.14
CA LEU A 292 -10.46 30.53 12.42
C LEU A 292 -10.96 29.18 12.97
N ALA A 293 -10.05 28.26 13.23
CA ALA A 293 -10.39 26.95 13.79
C ALA A 293 -11.06 27.08 15.16
N ALA A 294 -10.57 27.97 16.04
CA ALA A 294 -11.20 28.21 17.34
C ALA A 294 -12.62 28.75 17.23
N ILE A 295 -12.86 29.71 16.33
CA ILE A 295 -14.21 30.26 16.09
C ILE A 295 -15.17 29.17 15.60
N LEU A 296 -14.77 28.41 14.57
CA LEU A 296 -15.61 27.36 14.00
C LEU A 296 -15.84 26.21 14.97
N GLN A 297 -14.84 25.87 15.79
CA GLN A 297 -14.94 24.78 16.77
C GLN A 297 -16.05 25.00 17.78
N GLU A 298 -16.26 26.25 18.24
CA GLU A 298 -17.35 26.58 19.16
C GLU A 298 -18.73 26.34 18.53
N VAL A 299 -18.85 26.69 17.24
CA VAL A 299 -20.11 26.48 16.51
C VAL A 299 -20.34 24.97 16.28
N PHE A 300 -19.30 24.23 15.89
CA PHE A 300 -19.45 22.82 15.56
C PHE A 300 -19.85 21.93 16.73
N ARG A 301 -19.50 22.30 17.96
CA ARG A 301 -19.93 21.62 19.18
C ARG A 301 -21.44 21.72 19.45
N THR A 302 -22.14 22.62 18.80
CA THR A 302 -23.57 22.85 19.05
C THR A 302 -24.50 21.80 18.45
N HIS A 303 -24.02 21.02 17.47
CA HIS A 303 -24.77 19.97 16.80
C HIS A 303 -23.93 18.71 16.60
N THR A 304 -24.57 17.62 16.17
CA THR A 304 -23.90 16.35 15.90
C THR A 304 -23.06 16.41 14.60
N ALA A 305 -22.09 15.53 14.46
CA ALA A 305 -21.31 15.37 13.23
C ALA A 305 -22.22 15.07 12.02
N ALA A 306 -23.23 14.22 12.20
CA ALA A 306 -24.20 13.91 11.14
C ALA A 306 -24.98 15.15 10.67
N HIS A 307 -25.37 16.06 11.59
CA HIS A 307 -26.01 17.33 11.24
C HIS A 307 -25.09 18.19 10.35
N TRP A 308 -23.85 18.41 10.78
CA TRP A 308 -22.92 19.25 10.04
C TRP A 308 -22.55 18.65 8.67
N ILE A 309 -22.34 17.35 8.60
CA ILE A 309 -22.05 16.65 7.34
C ILE A 309 -23.22 16.83 6.36
N ALA A 310 -24.47 16.64 6.80
CA ALA A 310 -25.64 16.83 5.95
C ALA A 310 -25.79 18.29 5.49
N GLU A 311 -25.50 19.25 6.37
CA GLU A 311 -25.54 20.68 6.04
C GLU A 311 -24.52 21.07 4.99
N PHE A 312 -23.27 20.60 5.15
CA PHE A 312 -22.18 20.87 4.21
C PHE A 312 -22.36 20.15 2.87
N GLN A 313 -22.83 18.90 2.87
CA GLN A 313 -23.13 18.17 1.63
C GLN A 313 -24.19 18.87 0.78
N ARG A 314 -25.25 19.38 1.39
CA ARG A 314 -26.30 20.18 0.67
C ARG A 314 -25.74 21.44 0.01
N ARG A 315 -24.66 22.00 0.52
CA ARG A 315 -23.98 23.19 0.02
C ARG A 315 -22.77 22.87 -0.87
N GLY A 316 -22.49 21.59 -1.14
CA GLY A 316 -21.35 21.18 -1.96
C GLY A 316 -20.00 21.37 -1.30
N VAL A 317 -19.93 21.55 0.03
CA VAL A 317 -18.67 21.59 0.78
C VAL A 317 -18.18 20.16 1.02
N PRO A 318 -16.97 19.79 0.59
CA PRO A 318 -16.40 18.48 0.87
C PRO A 318 -16.28 18.26 2.38
N CYS A 319 -16.89 17.19 2.86
CA CYS A 319 -16.92 16.85 4.28
C CYS A 319 -17.17 15.35 4.48
N GLY A 320 -16.88 14.85 5.66
CA GLY A 320 -17.13 13.46 6.02
C GLY A 320 -16.78 13.15 7.47
N PRO A 321 -17.21 11.98 7.98
CA PRO A 321 -16.85 11.52 9.31
C PRO A 321 -15.37 11.11 9.40
N VAL A 322 -14.81 11.05 10.61
CA VAL A 322 -13.57 10.37 10.91
C VAL A 322 -13.91 8.94 11.31
N ASN A 323 -13.91 8.04 10.36
CA ASN A 323 -14.29 6.65 10.56
C ASN A 323 -13.16 5.84 11.23
N SER A 324 -13.54 4.91 12.12
CA SER A 324 -12.70 3.76 12.46
C SER A 324 -12.74 2.71 11.34
N PHE A 325 -11.83 1.70 11.40
CA PHE A 325 -11.92 0.56 10.48
C PHE A 325 -13.23 -0.23 10.66
N ALA A 326 -13.79 -0.28 11.86
CA ALA A 326 -15.08 -0.93 12.08
C ALA A 326 -16.20 -0.21 11.31
N ASP A 327 -16.22 1.11 11.35
CA ASP A 327 -17.25 1.94 10.67
C ASP A 327 -17.14 1.81 9.16
N ILE A 328 -15.96 2.05 8.59
CA ILE A 328 -15.78 2.06 7.13
C ILE A 328 -15.92 0.67 6.49
N LEU A 329 -15.51 -0.39 7.18
CA LEU A 329 -15.67 -1.76 6.68
C LEU A 329 -17.11 -2.29 6.78
N ALA A 330 -17.95 -1.66 7.60
CA ALA A 330 -19.38 -1.93 7.69
C ALA A 330 -20.23 -1.04 6.75
N ASP A 331 -19.63 -0.08 6.05
CA ASP A 331 -20.34 0.83 5.16
C ASP A 331 -21.09 0.05 4.05
N PRO A 332 -22.43 0.17 3.97
CA PRO A 332 -23.23 -0.57 3.00
C PRO A 332 -22.86 -0.27 1.54
N GLU A 333 -22.37 0.94 1.24
CA GLU A 333 -21.96 1.31 -0.12
C GLU A 333 -20.67 0.58 -0.53
N LEU A 334 -19.69 0.48 0.38
CA LEU A 334 -18.46 -0.27 0.12
C LEU A 334 -18.74 -1.77 -0.07
N VAL A 335 -19.66 -2.33 0.72
CA VAL A 335 -20.10 -3.72 0.57
C VAL A 335 -20.79 -3.91 -0.79
N ARG A 336 -21.78 -3.07 -1.13
CA ARG A 336 -22.49 -3.11 -2.43
C ARG A 336 -21.57 -2.89 -3.61
N SER A 337 -20.54 -2.06 -3.46
CA SER A 337 -19.57 -1.79 -4.52
C SER A 337 -18.67 -2.98 -4.84
N GLY A 338 -18.74 -4.07 -4.06
CA GLY A 338 -17.90 -5.26 -4.18
C GLY A 338 -16.42 -5.00 -3.82
N LEU A 339 -16.14 -3.93 -3.04
CA LEU A 339 -14.80 -3.66 -2.54
C LEU A 339 -14.47 -4.59 -1.37
N ILE A 340 -15.43 -4.79 -0.48
CA ILE A 340 -15.30 -5.75 0.62
C ILE A 340 -15.85 -7.10 0.16
N ARG A 341 -15.00 -8.13 0.20
CA ARG A 341 -15.34 -9.48 -0.25
C ARG A 341 -15.02 -10.53 0.79
N ASP A 342 -15.74 -11.61 0.72
CA ASP A 342 -15.39 -12.82 1.46
C ASP A 342 -14.15 -13.46 0.83
N LEU A 343 -13.24 -13.92 1.69
CA LEU A 343 -12.00 -14.59 1.32
C LEU A 343 -11.95 -15.94 2.03
N PRO A 344 -12.09 -17.03 1.29
CA PRO A 344 -11.86 -18.37 1.85
C PRO A 344 -10.45 -18.48 2.43
N VAL A 345 -10.30 -19.08 3.61
CA VAL A 345 -9.00 -19.37 4.21
C VAL A 345 -8.88 -20.87 4.49
N PRO A 346 -7.70 -21.46 4.32
CA PRO A 346 -7.54 -22.93 4.28
C PRO A 346 -7.95 -23.67 5.54
N VAL A 347 -7.95 -23.00 6.71
CA VAL A 347 -8.09 -23.66 8.02
C VAL A 347 -9.43 -23.36 8.68
N ALA A 348 -10.01 -22.18 8.51
CA ALA A 348 -11.15 -21.76 9.32
C ALA A 348 -12.28 -21.08 8.52
N GLY A 349 -12.61 -21.64 7.38
CA GLY A 349 -13.77 -21.17 6.59
C GLY A 349 -13.50 -19.88 5.84
N THR A 350 -14.04 -18.75 6.27
CA THR A 350 -14.02 -17.51 5.48
C THR A 350 -13.70 -16.30 6.36
N THR A 351 -12.86 -15.42 5.86
CA THR A 351 -12.64 -14.06 6.40
C THR A 351 -13.08 -13.02 5.35
N LYS A 352 -12.81 -11.75 5.60
CA LYS A 352 -13.05 -10.67 4.64
C LYS A 352 -11.73 -10.06 4.16
N THR A 353 -11.76 -9.52 2.95
CA THR A 353 -10.62 -8.79 2.37
C THR A 353 -11.11 -7.60 1.57
N VAL A 354 -10.21 -6.63 1.40
CA VAL A 354 -10.41 -5.52 0.45
C VAL A 354 -9.91 -6.01 -0.91
N ALA A 355 -10.80 -6.08 -1.91
CA ALA A 355 -10.47 -6.47 -3.27
C ALA A 355 -9.58 -5.41 -3.95
N TYR A 356 -9.01 -5.75 -5.12
CA TYR A 356 -8.27 -4.79 -5.92
C TYR A 356 -9.10 -3.52 -6.15
N PRO A 357 -8.60 -2.32 -5.77
CA PRO A 357 -9.44 -1.14 -5.65
C PRO A 357 -9.83 -0.52 -6.99
N VAL A 358 -9.07 -0.78 -8.06
CA VAL A 358 -9.33 -0.21 -9.38
C VAL A 358 -10.35 -1.06 -10.14
N ARG A 359 -11.29 -0.41 -10.83
CA ARG A 359 -12.24 -1.04 -11.74
C ARG A 359 -11.77 -0.86 -13.17
N MET A 360 -11.73 -1.96 -13.93
CA MET A 360 -11.49 -1.95 -15.36
C MET A 360 -12.81 -2.15 -16.08
N ASN A 361 -13.17 -1.25 -16.98
CA ASN A 361 -14.48 -1.28 -17.68
C ASN A 361 -15.67 -1.44 -16.72
N GLY A 362 -15.61 -0.78 -15.56
CA GLY A 362 -16.63 -0.86 -14.51
C GLY A 362 -16.56 -2.09 -13.60
N ASN A 363 -15.72 -3.06 -13.91
CA ASN A 363 -15.59 -4.33 -13.17
C ASN A 363 -14.35 -4.36 -12.27
N ARG A 364 -14.48 -5.00 -11.10
CA ARG A 364 -13.32 -5.31 -10.25
C ARG A 364 -12.72 -6.66 -10.64
N ALA A 365 -11.40 -6.75 -10.56
CA ALA A 365 -10.70 -8.03 -10.74
C ALA A 365 -11.23 -9.08 -9.74
N PRO A 366 -11.45 -10.33 -10.18
CA PRO A 366 -11.79 -11.42 -9.28
C PRO A 366 -10.60 -11.78 -8.38
N ILE A 367 -10.88 -12.46 -7.26
CA ILE A 367 -9.84 -13.15 -6.49
C ILE A 367 -9.84 -14.58 -7.00
N GLU A 368 -8.85 -14.93 -7.82
CA GLU A 368 -8.83 -16.23 -8.52
C GLU A 368 -8.50 -17.39 -7.56
N LEU A 369 -7.57 -17.18 -6.62
CA LEU A 369 -7.13 -18.19 -5.69
C LEU A 369 -7.21 -17.70 -4.24
N PRO A 370 -7.58 -18.56 -3.28
CA PRO A 370 -7.43 -18.26 -1.86
C PRO A 370 -5.94 -18.12 -1.49
N PRO A 371 -5.63 -17.59 -0.31
CA PRO A 371 -4.26 -17.58 0.19
C PRO A 371 -3.81 -19.01 0.53
N PRO A 372 -2.59 -19.44 0.13
CA PRO A 372 -2.21 -20.85 0.18
C PRO A 372 -1.76 -21.31 1.57
N LYS A 373 -1.92 -22.62 1.88
CA LYS A 373 -1.12 -23.28 2.91
C LYS A 373 0.36 -23.30 2.54
N LEU A 374 1.21 -23.51 3.54
CA LEU A 374 2.66 -23.63 3.31
C LEU A 374 2.96 -24.84 2.42
N GLY A 375 3.57 -24.58 1.26
CA GLY A 375 4.00 -25.62 0.32
C GLY A 375 2.87 -26.33 -0.43
N GLU A 376 1.65 -25.83 -0.35
CA GLU A 376 0.45 -26.45 -0.95
C GLU A 376 0.63 -26.81 -2.41
N HIS A 377 1.36 -26.01 -3.17
CA HIS A 377 1.51 -26.17 -4.63
C HIS A 377 2.91 -26.62 -5.05
N THR A 378 3.72 -27.16 -4.11
CA THR A 378 5.13 -27.45 -4.38
C THR A 378 5.35 -28.37 -5.59
N GLU A 379 4.77 -29.56 -5.60
CA GLU A 379 4.98 -30.51 -6.69
C GLU A 379 4.23 -30.13 -7.97
N GLU A 380 3.07 -29.53 -7.84
CA GLU A 380 2.28 -28.99 -8.96
C GLU A 380 3.09 -27.98 -9.76
N VAL A 381 3.61 -26.93 -9.10
CA VAL A 381 4.39 -25.86 -9.74
C VAL A 381 5.66 -26.41 -10.40
N PHE A 382 6.40 -27.27 -9.69
CA PHE A 382 7.61 -27.86 -10.27
C PHE A 382 7.29 -28.73 -11.51
N SER A 383 6.17 -29.41 -11.54
CA SER A 383 5.74 -30.19 -12.71
C SER A 383 5.29 -29.28 -13.85
N GLU A 384 4.41 -28.35 -13.61
CA GLU A 384 3.82 -27.49 -14.66
C GLU A 384 4.83 -26.55 -15.30
N TRP A 385 5.65 -25.88 -14.49
CA TRP A 385 6.61 -24.93 -15.03
C TRP A 385 7.82 -25.61 -15.68
N ALA A 386 8.14 -26.86 -15.31
CA ALA A 386 9.18 -27.62 -15.98
C ALA A 386 8.81 -28.01 -17.43
N THR A 387 7.52 -28.30 -17.69
CA THR A 387 7.04 -28.66 -19.04
C THR A 387 6.96 -27.45 -19.99
N ALA A 388 6.92 -26.24 -19.46
CA ALA A 388 6.91 -25.02 -20.27
C ALA A 388 8.28 -24.64 -20.85
N SER A 389 9.34 -25.39 -20.52
CA SER A 389 10.73 -25.17 -21.01
C SER A 389 11.04 -26.00 -22.27
N ALA A 390 10.14 -26.87 -22.71
CA ALA A 390 10.24 -27.67 -23.91
C ALA A 390 9.44 -27.06 -25.06
#